data_efa2c668ba1970e100ed946880088141
#
_entry.id   efa2c668ba1970e100ed946880088141
#
_cell.length_a   1.000
_cell.length_b   1.000
_cell.length_c   1.000
_cell.angle_alpha   90.00
_cell.angle_beta   90.00
_cell.angle_gamma   90.00
#
_symmetry.space_group_name_H-M   'P 1'
#
loop_
_entity.id
_entity.type
_entity.pdbx_description
1 polymer ?
#
loop_
_entity_poly.entity_id
_entity_poly.type
_entity_poly.pdbx_seq_one_letter_code
_entity_poly.pdbx_strand_id
1 'polypeptide(L)'
;FTGVEIGILQSLREVPGFLAFTTVFVLLILREQTFAVLSLALLGLGVAMTGFFPTEYGLYFTTVIMSIGFHYFEAVKQSLSLQWLKKEEAPQILGRLIAIGSVTSLTVYSLLWFFIEVFQASFLINFLVSGGICLGLAIFMGMYFPSFEEKSQQNKSIVLRKRYWLYYLLTFLSGARRQIFVVFAAFLMVEKFGYSVSEVTLLFLVNYAFNWLFAEKIGQLIGRIGERRALTLEYTGLIFVFVAYGLVENATLAACLYVIDHMFFALAIGIKTYFQKIADPADMASSAGVSFTINHIAAVVIPAALGLVWLWSHALVFYFGAMFALLSLIASQLIPRDPMQGKETNLTSANSLGYHA
;
A
#
# COMPACT_ATOMS: atom_id res chain seq x y z
N PHE A 1 26.01 5.51 10.16
CA PHE A 1 24.83 6.28 9.77
C PHE A 1 24.21 6.93 10.98
N THR A 2 23.96 8.24 10.89
CA THR A 2 23.22 9.02 11.87
C THR A 2 21.73 9.05 11.53
N GLY A 3 20.91 9.61 12.42
CA GLY A 3 19.49 9.82 12.14
C GLY A 3 19.22 10.71 10.91
N VAL A 4 20.14 11.66 10.61
CA VAL A 4 20.02 12.56 9.44
C VAL A 4 20.16 11.77 8.14
N GLU A 5 21.20 10.94 8.03
CA GLU A 5 21.45 10.11 6.84
C GLU A 5 20.33 9.09 6.60
N ILE A 6 19.81 8.48 7.67
CA ILE A 6 18.65 7.59 7.60
C ILE A 6 17.40 8.36 7.15
N GLY A 7 17.19 9.58 7.65
CA GLY A 7 16.09 10.45 7.23
C GLY A 7 16.15 10.81 5.74
N ILE A 8 17.35 11.17 5.24
CA ILE A 8 17.57 11.44 3.81
C ILE A 8 17.30 10.20 2.98
N LEU A 9 17.82 9.03 3.39
CA LEU A 9 17.60 7.75 2.71
C LEU A 9 16.11 7.42 2.58
N GLN A 10 15.33 7.58 3.65
CA GLN A 10 13.88 7.36 3.65
C GLN A 10 13.17 8.36 2.73
N SER A 11 13.55 9.64 2.76
CA SER A 11 12.98 10.65 1.87
C SER A 11 13.24 10.32 0.40
N LEU A 12 14.47 9.96 0.05
CA LEU A 12 14.84 9.54 -1.31
C LEU A 12 14.05 8.29 -1.76
N ARG A 13 13.77 7.38 -0.85
CA ARG A 13 12.95 6.20 -1.13
C ARG A 13 11.50 6.56 -1.47
N GLU A 14 10.92 7.58 -0.86
CA GLU A 14 9.52 7.93 -1.05
C GLU A 14 9.27 8.86 -2.27
N VAL A 15 10.31 9.56 -2.77
CA VAL A 15 10.19 10.47 -3.93
C VAL A 15 9.62 9.77 -5.18
N PRO A 16 10.08 8.58 -5.61
CA PRO A 16 9.49 7.90 -6.77
C PRO A 16 8.02 7.52 -6.57
N GLY A 17 7.60 7.22 -5.34
CA GLY A 17 6.20 6.98 -5.00
C GLY A 17 5.33 8.23 -5.17
N PHE A 18 5.83 9.38 -4.73
CA PHE A 18 5.18 10.67 -4.98
C PHE A 18 5.08 10.98 -6.48
N LEU A 19 6.09 10.61 -7.28
CA LEU A 19 6.12 10.80 -8.72
C LEU A 19 5.36 9.72 -9.52
N ALA A 20 4.67 8.79 -8.88
CA ALA A 20 4.00 7.67 -9.58
C ALA A 20 2.94 8.11 -10.61
N PHE A 21 2.38 9.34 -10.50
CA PHE A 21 1.51 9.89 -11.52
C PHE A 21 2.19 10.01 -12.90
N THR A 22 3.53 10.08 -12.94
CA THR A 22 4.29 10.14 -14.18
C THR A 22 4.31 8.82 -14.95
N THR A 23 3.82 7.72 -14.36
CA THR A 23 3.57 6.44 -15.05
C THR A 23 2.89 6.65 -16.39
N VAL A 24 1.90 7.55 -16.46
CA VAL A 24 1.17 7.83 -17.69
C VAL A 24 2.05 8.29 -18.84
N PHE A 25 3.14 9.02 -18.57
CA PHE A 25 4.06 9.48 -19.62
C PHE A 25 4.92 8.33 -20.17
N VAL A 26 5.28 7.36 -19.34
CA VAL A 26 5.99 6.15 -19.77
C VAL A 26 5.08 5.29 -20.67
N LEU A 27 3.78 5.26 -20.35
CA LEU A 27 2.78 4.54 -21.13
C LEU A 27 2.48 5.18 -22.50
N LEU A 28 3.02 6.37 -22.80
CA LEU A 28 3.03 6.90 -24.17
C LEU A 28 3.89 6.05 -25.11
N ILE A 29 4.95 5.43 -24.57
CA ILE A 29 5.99 4.73 -25.32
C ILE A 29 5.91 3.21 -25.11
N LEU A 30 5.61 2.76 -23.88
CA LEU A 30 5.63 1.37 -23.48
C LEU A 30 4.21 0.86 -23.18
N ARG A 31 3.95 -0.42 -23.45
CA ARG A 31 2.76 -1.12 -22.93
C ARG A 31 2.88 -1.33 -21.44
N GLU A 32 1.76 -1.30 -20.70
CA GLU A 32 1.75 -1.49 -19.25
C GLU A 32 2.47 -2.79 -18.83
N GLN A 33 2.22 -3.90 -19.49
CA GLN A 33 2.85 -5.18 -19.16
C GLN A 33 4.38 -5.13 -19.32
N THR A 34 4.87 -4.53 -20.41
CA THR A 34 6.32 -4.34 -20.63
C THR A 34 6.90 -3.42 -19.58
N PHE A 35 6.20 -2.34 -19.25
CA PHE A 35 6.64 -1.40 -18.22
C PHE A 35 6.71 -2.06 -16.84
N ALA A 36 5.75 -2.93 -16.49
CA ALA A 36 5.80 -3.70 -15.24
C ALA A 36 7.06 -4.59 -15.18
N VAL A 37 7.37 -5.31 -16.26
CA VAL A 37 8.56 -6.18 -16.32
C VAL A 37 9.85 -5.36 -16.21
N LEU A 38 9.96 -4.23 -16.93
CA LEU A 38 11.14 -3.35 -16.84
C LEU A 38 11.31 -2.73 -15.47
N SER A 39 10.20 -2.32 -14.83
CA SER A 39 10.22 -1.79 -13.47
C SER A 39 10.68 -2.85 -12.45
N LEU A 40 10.21 -4.09 -12.60
CA LEU A 40 10.66 -5.20 -11.76
C LEU A 40 12.15 -5.53 -12.00
N ALA A 41 12.61 -5.48 -13.24
CA ALA A 41 14.02 -5.65 -13.57
C ALA A 41 14.88 -4.53 -12.95
N LEU A 42 14.42 -3.28 -13.01
CA LEU A 42 15.11 -2.13 -12.40
C LEU A 42 15.18 -2.27 -10.87
N LEU A 43 14.10 -2.75 -10.23
CA LEU A 43 14.10 -3.08 -8.81
C LEU A 43 15.18 -4.12 -8.49
N GLY A 44 15.20 -5.25 -9.23
CA GLY A 44 16.17 -6.32 -9.03
C GLY A 44 17.61 -5.84 -9.22
N LEU A 45 17.85 -5.03 -10.26
CA LEU A 45 19.15 -4.42 -10.52
C LEU A 45 19.58 -3.49 -9.36
N GLY A 46 18.70 -2.58 -8.91
CA GLY A 46 18.99 -1.68 -7.80
C GLY A 46 19.32 -2.43 -6.51
N VAL A 47 18.56 -3.49 -6.19
CA VAL A 47 18.84 -4.35 -5.03
C VAL A 47 20.19 -5.05 -5.18
N ALA A 48 20.48 -5.68 -6.34
CA ALA A 48 21.75 -6.38 -6.56
C ALA A 48 22.97 -5.45 -6.46
N MET A 49 22.83 -4.21 -6.96
CA MET A 49 23.90 -3.20 -6.92
C MET A 49 24.20 -2.72 -5.49
N THR A 50 23.23 -2.73 -4.58
CA THR A 50 23.38 -2.16 -3.24
C THR A 50 24.60 -2.73 -2.48
N GLY A 51 24.86 -4.02 -2.64
CA GLY A 51 26.01 -4.66 -2.00
C GLY A 51 27.38 -4.16 -2.45
N PHE A 52 27.49 -3.57 -3.66
CA PHE A 52 28.73 -3.03 -4.19
C PHE A 52 29.01 -1.58 -3.76
N PHE A 53 28.00 -0.91 -3.24
CA PHE A 53 28.09 0.51 -2.88
C PHE A 53 27.84 0.74 -1.38
N PRO A 54 28.67 0.19 -0.46
CA PRO A 54 28.47 0.27 0.99
C PRO A 54 28.86 1.65 1.56
N THR A 55 28.60 2.72 0.81
CA THR A 55 28.86 4.11 1.22
C THR A 55 27.53 4.85 1.31
N GLU A 56 27.51 5.97 2.01
CA GLU A 56 26.31 6.81 2.16
C GLU A 56 25.70 7.16 0.78
N TYR A 57 26.49 7.79 -0.09
CA TYR A 57 26.04 8.20 -1.43
C TYR A 57 25.71 6.99 -2.31
N GLY A 58 26.44 5.89 -2.14
CA GLY A 58 26.16 4.64 -2.85
C GLY A 58 24.79 4.06 -2.47
N LEU A 59 24.46 4.07 -1.18
CA LEU A 59 23.14 3.64 -0.69
C LEU A 59 22.04 4.59 -1.16
N TYR A 60 22.27 5.90 -1.18
CA TYR A 60 21.30 6.85 -1.72
C TYR A 60 21.01 6.56 -3.20
N PHE A 61 22.06 6.38 -4.01
CA PHE A 61 21.95 6.09 -5.42
C PHE A 61 21.18 4.77 -5.69
N THR A 62 21.60 3.69 -5.06
CA THR A 62 20.94 2.38 -5.26
C THR A 62 19.52 2.37 -4.71
N THR A 63 19.24 3.09 -3.61
CA THR A 63 17.90 3.26 -3.06
C THR A 63 16.98 3.96 -4.06
N VAL A 64 17.44 5.01 -4.73
CA VAL A 64 16.62 5.68 -5.76
C VAL A 64 16.31 4.72 -6.91
N ILE A 65 17.30 3.95 -7.39
CA ILE A 65 17.08 2.99 -8.49
C ILE A 65 16.04 1.93 -8.10
N MET A 66 16.24 1.26 -6.96
CA MET A 66 15.30 0.22 -6.53
C MET A 66 13.92 0.79 -6.21
N SER A 67 13.87 2.01 -5.69
CA SER A 67 12.62 2.68 -5.36
C SER A 67 11.82 3.06 -6.62
N ILE A 68 12.47 3.57 -7.66
CA ILE A 68 11.84 3.77 -8.98
C ILE A 68 11.23 2.45 -9.43
N GLY A 69 12.03 1.38 -9.49
CA GLY A 69 11.55 0.06 -9.90
C GLY A 69 10.33 -0.40 -9.10
N PHE A 70 10.41 -0.32 -7.77
CA PHE A 70 9.34 -0.74 -6.87
C PHE A 70 8.04 0.05 -7.07
N HIS A 71 8.10 1.38 -7.01
CA HIS A 71 6.89 2.20 -7.02
C HIS A 71 6.17 2.19 -8.37
N TYR A 72 6.91 2.20 -9.47
CA TYR A 72 6.32 2.08 -10.80
C TYR A 72 5.75 0.68 -11.03
N PHE A 73 6.43 -0.38 -10.59
CA PHE A 73 5.89 -1.74 -10.65
C PHE A 73 4.58 -1.84 -9.85
N GLU A 74 4.52 -1.33 -8.63
CA GLU A 74 3.32 -1.38 -7.80
C GLU A 74 2.15 -0.60 -8.42
N ALA A 75 2.42 0.59 -8.99
CA ALA A 75 1.39 1.39 -9.68
C ALA A 75 0.81 0.65 -10.90
N VAL A 76 1.68 0.10 -11.75
CA VAL A 76 1.26 -0.65 -12.94
C VAL A 76 0.60 -1.98 -12.56
N LYS A 77 1.13 -2.70 -11.58
CA LYS A 77 0.52 -3.93 -11.05
C LYS A 77 -0.90 -3.67 -10.55
N GLN A 78 -1.13 -2.56 -9.85
CA GLN A 78 -2.48 -2.18 -9.42
C GLN A 78 -3.39 -1.91 -10.61
N SER A 79 -2.93 -1.17 -11.62
CA SER A 79 -3.67 -0.89 -12.84
C SER A 79 -4.07 -2.18 -13.57
N LEU A 80 -3.09 -3.03 -13.90
CA LEU A 80 -3.30 -4.30 -14.59
C LEU A 80 -4.25 -5.24 -13.81
N SER A 81 -4.10 -5.30 -12.49
CA SER A 81 -4.99 -6.12 -11.66
C SER A 81 -6.45 -5.67 -11.78
N LEU A 82 -6.70 -4.36 -11.75
CA LEU A 82 -8.06 -3.83 -11.85
C LEU A 82 -8.64 -3.95 -13.27
N GLN A 83 -7.80 -3.95 -14.32
CA GLN A 83 -8.23 -4.13 -15.70
C GLN A 83 -8.54 -5.59 -16.05
N TRP A 84 -7.74 -6.53 -15.55
CA TRP A 84 -7.84 -7.95 -15.93
C TRP A 84 -8.84 -8.74 -15.09
N LEU A 85 -9.03 -8.37 -13.82
CA LEU A 85 -9.94 -9.06 -12.93
C LEU A 85 -11.39 -8.67 -13.21
N LYS A 86 -12.30 -9.67 -13.18
CA LYS A 86 -13.74 -9.42 -13.18
C LYS A 86 -14.14 -8.76 -11.87
N LYS A 87 -15.08 -7.80 -11.93
CA LYS A 87 -15.51 -7.00 -10.77
C LYS A 87 -16.02 -7.88 -9.62
N GLU A 88 -16.65 -8.98 -9.94
CA GLU A 88 -17.23 -9.93 -8.97
C GLU A 88 -16.15 -10.74 -8.23
N GLU A 89 -15.06 -11.08 -8.93
CA GLU A 89 -13.96 -11.90 -8.41
C GLU A 89 -12.82 -11.06 -7.82
N ALA A 90 -12.73 -9.78 -8.19
CA ALA A 90 -11.64 -8.90 -7.82
C ALA A 90 -11.38 -8.84 -6.31
N PRO A 91 -12.38 -8.72 -5.41
CA PRO A 91 -12.11 -8.66 -3.98
C PRO A 91 -11.41 -9.92 -3.46
N GLN A 92 -11.86 -11.10 -3.88
CA GLN A 92 -11.26 -12.38 -3.48
C GLN A 92 -9.84 -12.52 -4.02
N ILE A 93 -9.63 -12.24 -5.31
CA ILE A 93 -8.31 -12.40 -5.96
C ILE A 93 -7.31 -11.39 -5.39
N LEU A 94 -7.71 -10.16 -5.14
CA LEU A 94 -6.85 -9.17 -4.47
C LEU A 94 -6.48 -9.62 -3.05
N GLY A 95 -7.42 -10.22 -2.31
CA GLY A 95 -7.14 -10.85 -1.02
C GLY A 95 -6.14 -12.01 -1.13
N ARG A 96 -6.29 -12.86 -2.15
CA ARG A 96 -5.34 -13.95 -2.43
C ARG A 96 -3.94 -13.43 -2.79
N LEU A 97 -3.83 -12.34 -3.54
CA LEU A 97 -2.54 -11.71 -3.84
C LEU A 97 -1.85 -11.19 -2.56
N ILE A 98 -2.61 -10.62 -1.61
CA ILE A 98 -2.08 -10.24 -0.30
C ILE A 98 -1.60 -11.48 0.46
N ALA A 99 -2.38 -12.56 0.48
CA ALA A 99 -2.01 -13.80 1.15
C ALA A 99 -0.71 -14.41 0.58
N ILE A 100 -0.60 -14.48 -0.75
CA ILE A 100 0.61 -14.94 -1.45
C ILE A 100 1.82 -14.04 -1.12
N GLY A 101 1.63 -12.71 -1.19
CA GLY A 101 2.68 -11.77 -0.82
C GLY A 101 3.15 -11.96 0.64
N SER A 102 2.23 -12.23 1.55
CA SER A 102 2.54 -12.42 2.96
C SER A 102 3.31 -13.72 3.23
N VAL A 103 2.91 -14.85 2.64
CA VAL A 103 3.68 -16.09 2.78
C VAL A 103 5.05 -16.00 2.11
N THR A 104 5.12 -15.28 0.98
CA THR A 104 6.41 -15.01 0.32
C THR A 104 7.32 -14.18 1.23
N SER A 105 6.79 -13.13 1.87
CA SER A 105 7.56 -12.32 2.83
C SER A 105 8.06 -13.14 4.01
N LEU A 106 7.21 -13.98 4.61
CA LEU A 106 7.61 -14.90 5.68
C LEU A 106 8.75 -15.81 5.24
N THR A 107 8.64 -16.41 4.04
CA THR A 107 9.67 -17.29 3.47
C THR A 107 10.98 -16.55 3.24
N VAL A 108 10.92 -15.36 2.61
CA VAL A 108 12.13 -14.55 2.31
C VAL A 108 12.82 -14.10 3.59
N TYR A 109 12.07 -13.60 4.59
CA TYR A 109 12.68 -13.22 5.88
C TYR A 109 13.33 -14.40 6.59
N SER A 110 12.69 -15.58 6.57
CA SER A 110 13.27 -16.80 7.15
C SER A 110 14.55 -17.23 6.42
N LEU A 111 14.55 -17.16 5.10
CA LEU A 111 15.73 -17.49 4.29
C LEU A 111 16.86 -16.49 4.52
N LEU A 112 16.58 -15.18 4.54
CA LEU A 112 17.58 -14.15 4.82
C LEU A 112 18.20 -14.35 6.21
N TRP A 113 17.36 -14.57 7.23
CA TRP A 113 17.84 -14.87 8.56
C TRP A 113 18.77 -16.09 8.55
N PHE A 114 18.35 -17.18 7.91
CA PHE A 114 19.13 -18.42 7.82
C PHE A 114 20.48 -18.22 7.10
N PHE A 115 20.49 -17.46 5.98
CA PHE A 115 21.73 -17.16 5.27
C PHE A 115 22.68 -16.26 6.08
N ILE A 116 22.15 -15.29 6.82
CA ILE A 116 22.97 -14.38 7.63
C ILE A 116 23.49 -15.10 8.87
N GLU A 117 22.64 -15.78 9.63
CA GLU A 117 23.00 -16.35 10.93
C GLU A 117 23.71 -17.70 10.82
N VAL A 118 23.29 -18.57 9.91
CA VAL A 118 23.84 -19.93 9.80
C VAL A 118 25.01 -20.00 8.82
N PHE A 119 24.87 -19.41 7.63
CA PHE A 119 25.94 -19.42 6.63
C PHE A 119 26.90 -18.23 6.75
N GLN A 120 26.67 -17.27 7.63
CA GLN A 120 27.50 -16.06 7.79
C GLN A 120 27.68 -15.33 6.45
N ALA A 121 26.66 -15.41 5.58
CA ALA A 121 26.72 -14.80 4.25
C ALA A 121 26.86 -13.28 4.36
N SER A 122 27.78 -12.73 3.60
CA SER A 122 28.01 -11.27 3.60
C SER A 122 26.79 -10.52 3.05
N PHE A 123 26.66 -9.24 3.41
CA PHE A 123 25.62 -8.38 2.86
C PHE A 123 25.67 -8.33 1.33
N LEU A 124 26.87 -8.31 0.74
CA LEU A 124 27.04 -8.35 -0.72
C LEU A 124 26.36 -9.58 -1.33
N ILE A 125 26.58 -10.77 -0.78
CA ILE A 125 25.97 -12.02 -1.28
C ILE A 125 24.45 -11.94 -1.13
N ASN A 126 23.95 -11.49 0.01
CA ASN A 126 22.49 -11.37 0.25
C ASN A 126 21.82 -10.42 -0.75
N PHE A 127 22.41 -9.26 -1.02
CA PHE A 127 21.89 -8.32 -2.01
C PHE A 127 21.97 -8.86 -3.43
N LEU A 128 23.10 -9.50 -3.82
CA LEU A 128 23.26 -10.11 -5.14
C LEU A 128 22.24 -11.23 -5.39
N VAL A 129 22.06 -12.13 -4.42
CA VAL A 129 21.10 -13.24 -4.54
C VAL A 129 19.68 -12.71 -4.61
N SER A 130 19.30 -11.82 -3.70
CA SER A 130 17.93 -11.27 -3.68
C SER A 130 17.61 -10.48 -4.94
N GLY A 131 18.50 -9.58 -5.36
CA GLY A 131 18.34 -8.80 -6.58
C GLY A 131 18.42 -9.67 -7.84
N GLY A 132 19.30 -10.67 -7.85
CA GLY A 132 19.45 -11.65 -8.93
C GLY A 132 18.17 -12.50 -9.13
N ILE A 133 17.54 -12.95 -8.05
CA ILE A 133 16.25 -13.65 -8.11
C ILE A 133 15.17 -12.74 -8.69
N CYS A 134 15.08 -11.49 -8.21
CA CYS A 134 14.11 -10.52 -8.72
C CYS A 134 14.31 -10.24 -10.21
N LEU A 135 15.56 -10.04 -10.64
CA LEU A 135 15.90 -9.84 -12.07
C LEU A 135 15.60 -11.09 -12.91
N GLY A 136 15.92 -12.27 -12.39
CA GLY A 136 15.59 -13.55 -13.04
C GLY A 136 14.09 -13.74 -13.22
N LEU A 137 13.29 -13.38 -12.22
CA LEU A 137 11.82 -13.39 -12.33
C LEU A 137 11.32 -12.38 -13.37
N ALA A 138 11.89 -11.18 -13.41
CA ALA A 138 11.52 -10.19 -14.44
C ALA A 138 11.82 -10.70 -15.84
N ILE A 139 13.01 -11.29 -16.08
CA ILE A 139 13.40 -11.90 -17.36
C ILE A 139 12.45 -13.05 -17.70
N PHE A 140 12.18 -13.95 -16.74
CA PHE A 140 11.26 -15.07 -16.91
C PHE A 140 9.87 -14.58 -17.33
N MET A 141 9.32 -13.58 -16.63
CA MET A 141 8.03 -12.98 -16.98
C MET A 141 8.04 -12.36 -18.38
N GLY A 142 9.12 -11.65 -18.75
CA GLY A 142 9.24 -11.03 -20.06
C GLY A 142 9.34 -12.04 -21.22
N MET A 143 9.91 -13.22 -20.98
CA MET A 143 10.11 -14.25 -22.01
C MET A 143 8.93 -15.22 -22.14
N TYR A 144 8.30 -15.58 -21.02
CA TYR A 144 7.35 -16.70 -20.98
C TYR A 144 5.89 -16.28 -20.74
N PHE A 145 5.63 -15.10 -20.20
CA PHE A 145 4.24 -14.68 -20.00
C PHE A 145 3.64 -14.21 -21.32
N PRO A 146 2.41 -14.62 -21.63
CA PRO A 146 1.73 -14.17 -22.82
C PRO A 146 1.47 -12.66 -22.76
N SER A 147 1.52 -12.02 -23.93
CA SER A 147 1.03 -10.65 -24.06
C SER A 147 -0.49 -10.67 -23.99
N PHE A 148 -1.06 -10.07 -22.96
CA PHE A 148 -2.51 -9.93 -22.86
C PHE A 148 -2.97 -8.75 -23.73
N GLU A 149 -4.09 -8.95 -24.41
CA GLU A 149 -4.73 -7.87 -25.16
C GLU A 149 -5.28 -6.81 -24.20
N GLU A 150 -5.07 -5.56 -24.54
CA GLU A 150 -5.67 -4.43 -23.83
C GLU A 150 -7.18 -4.45 -24.07
N LYS A 151 -7.97 -4.74 -23.03
CA LYS A 151 -9.44 -4.74 -23.10
C LYS A 151 -10.00 -3.35 -23.40
N SER A 152 -9.26 -2.30 -23.05
CA SER A 152 -9.62 -0.91 -23.25
C SER A 152 -8.35 -0.09 -23.43
N GLN A 153 -8.34 0.77 -24.46
CA GLN A 153 -7.25 1.71 -24.67
C GLN A 153 -7.18 2.70 -23.50
N GLN A 154 -6.03 2.73 -22.83
CA GLN A 154 -5.84 3.59 -21.66
C GLN A 154 -5.62 5.04 -22.03
N ASN A 155 -6.16 5.95 -21.23
CA ASN A 155 -5.91 7.38 -21.38
C ASN A 155 -4.43 7.69 -21.12
N LYS A 156 -3.80 8.35 -22.09
CA LYS A 156 -2.38 8.72 -22.07
C LYS A 156 -2.14 10.13 -21.54
N SER A 157 -2.98 10.58 -20.62
CA SER A 157 -2.89 11.87 -19.92
C SER A 157 -3.19 11.67 -18.45
N ILE A 158 -2.77 12.62 -17.60
CA ILE A 158 -3.14 12.59 -16.19
C ILE A 158 -4.65 12.78 -16.07
N VAL A 159 -5.33 11.76 -15.54
CA VAL A 159 -6.77 11.76 -15.34
C VAL A 159 -7.08 12.06 -13.88
N LEU A 160 -7.62 13.24 -13.62
CA LEU A 160 -8.13 13.64 -12.31
C LEU A 160 -9.60 14.05 -12.44
N ARG A 161 -10.50 13.06 -12.55
CA ARG A 161 -11.91 13.35 -12.76
C ARG A 161 -12.61 13.74 -11.45
N LYS A 162 -13.37 14.82 -11.49
CA LYS A 162 -14.17 15.28 -10.32
C LYS A 162 -15.10 14.19 -9.79
N ARG A 163 -15.66 13.33 -10.65
CA ARG A 163 -16.55 12.24 -10.24
C ARG A 163 -15.87 11.17 -9.36
N TYR A 164 -14.52 11.07 -9.38
CA TYR A 164 -13.77 10.14 -8.54
C TYR A 164 -13.30 10.76 -7.20
N TRP A 165 -13.78 11.95 -6.84
CA TRP A 165 -13.34 12.69 -5.66
C TRP A 165 -13.42 11.86 -4.36
N LEU A 166 -14.50 11.06 -4.21
CA LEU A 166 -14.69 10.21 -3.03
C LEU A 166 -13.60 9.12 -2.95
N TYR A 167 -13.26 8.52 -4.10
CA TYR A 167 -12.17 7.55 -4.18
C TYR A 167 -10.82 8.19 -3.78
N TYR A 168 -10.51 9.39 -4.28
CA TYR A 168 -9.27 10.09 -3.93
C TYR A 168 -9.23 10.46 -2.45
N LEU A 169 -10.34 10.92 -1.89
CA LEU A 169 -10.46 11.22 -0.46
C LEU A 169 -10.23 9.97 0.40
N LEU A 170 -10.89 8.86 0.08
CA LEU A 170 -10.72 7.59 0.80
C LEU A 170 -9.28 7.06 0.68
N THR A 171 -8.65 7.21 -0.48
CA THR A 171 -7.25 6.84 -0.71
C THR A 171 -6.30 7.68 0.16
N PHE A 172 -6.49 9.00 0.22
CA PHE A 172 -5.70 9.88 1.07
C PHE A 172 -5.85 9.52 2.56
N LEU A 173 -7.09 9.40 3.03
CA LEU A 173 -7.39 9.06 4.42
C LEU A 173 -6.87 7.68 4.79
N SER A 174 -6.92 6.71 3.88
CA SER A 174 -6.32 5.38 4.07
C SER A 174 -4.80 5.46 4.20
N GLY A 175 -4.14 6.25 3.35
CA GLY A 175 -2.72 6.52 3.43
C GLY A 175 -2.32 7.16 4.76
N ALA A 176 -3.06 8.18 5.19
CA ALA A 176 -2.82 8.90 6.44
C ALA A 176 -2.89 7.97 7.68
N ARG A 177 -3.94 7.16 7.77
CA ARG A 177 -4.08 6.18 8.87
C ARG A 177 -2.96 5.14 8.83
N ARG A 178 -2.63 4.62 7.64
CA ARG A 178 -1.55 3.64 7.49
C ARG A 178 -0.23 4.18 8.01
N GLN A 179 0.09 5.45 7.78
CA GLN A 179 1.32 6.05 8.29
C GLN A 179 1.32 6.18 9.81
N ILE A 180 0.18 6.48 10.44
CA ILE A 180 0.09 6.49 11.91
C ILE A 180 0.39 5.09 12.46
N PHE A 181 -0.16 4.04 11.87
CA PHE A 181 0.13 2.68 12.26
C PHE A 181 1.60 2.29 12.03
N VAL A 182 2.09 2.44 10.79
CA VAL A 182 3.42 1.95 10.40
C VAL A 182 4.53 2.67 11.16
N VAL A 183 4.39 3.98 11.40
CA VAL A 183 5.43 4.79 12.04
C VAL A 183 5.20 4.83 13.56
N PHE A 184 4.05 5.32 13.99
CA PHE A 184 3.86 5.69 15.39
C PHE A 184 3.43 4.51 16.29
N ALA A 185 2.69 3.51 15.76
CA ALA A 185 2.38 2.35 16.57
C ALA A 185 3.63 1.50 16.84
N ALA A 186 4.49 1.30 15.81
CA ALA A 186 5.77 0.64 15.99
C ALA A 186 6.71 1.43 16.94
N PHE A 187 6.73 2.77 16.79
CA PHE A 187 7.54 3.64 17.64
C PHE A 187 7.05 3.64 19.10
N LEU A 188 5.74 3.62 19.33
CA LEU A 188 5.15 3.47 20.68
C LEU A 188 5.60 2.18 21.36
N MET A 189 5.68 1.07 20.62
CA MET A 189 6.15 -0.21 21.16
C MET A 189 7.58 -0.10 21.69
N VAL A 190 8.45 0.58 20.94
CA VAL A 190 9.87 0.74 21.31
C VAL A 190 10.04 1.79 22.40
N GLU A 191 9.49 2.99 22.22
CA GLU A 191 9.77 4.13 23.09
C GLU A 191 9.04 4.05 24.44
N LYS A 192 7.73 3.74 24.42
CA LYS A 192 6.92 3.69 25.67
C LYS A 192 7.02 2.36 26.37
N PHE A 193 7.04 1.25 25.63
CA PHE A 193 6.94 -0.10 26.21
C PHE A 193 8.26 -0.86 26.21
N GLY A 194 9.34 -0.30 25.64
CA GLY A 194 10.68 -0.89 25.67
C GLY A 194 10.83 -2.17 24.85
N TYR A 195 9.98 -2.38 23.82
CA TYR A 195 10.10 -3.53 22.93
C TYR A 195 11.42 -3.49 22.17
N SER A 196 12.10 -4.62 22.13
CA SER A 196 13.28 -4.83 21.31
C SER A 196 12.90 -4.90 19.82
N VAL A 197 13.88 -4.71 18.96
CA VAL A 197 13.71 -4.88 17.50
C VAL A 197 13.18 -6.28 17.17
N SER A 198 13.65 -7.30 17.89
CA SER A 198 13.21 -8.69 17.70
C SER A 198 11.73 -8.88 18.04
N GLU A 199 11.25 -8.28 19.14
CA GLU A 199 9.84 -8.37 19.52
C GLU A 199 8.93 -7.63 18.55
N VAL A 200 9.32 -6.45 18.07
CA VAL A 200 8.58 -5.72 17.02
C VAL A 200 8.58 -6.54 15.72
N THR A 201 9.70 -7.17 15.36
CA THR A 201 9.78 -8.06 14.19
C THR A 201 8.82 -9.24 14.32
N LEU A 202 8.70 -9.82 15.53
CA LEU A 202 7.72 -10.89 15.77
C LEU A 202 6.28 -10.43 15.53
N LEU A 203 5.93 -9.21 15.91
CA LEU A 203 4.60 -8.64 15.61
C LEU A 203 4.36 -8.50 14.10
N PHE A 204 5.38 -8.09 13.32
CA PHE A 204 5.29 -8.10 11.87
C PHE A 204 5.08 -9.51 11.30
N LEU A 205 5.79 -10.51 11.82
CA LEU A 205 5.60 -11.90 11.39
C LEU A 205 4.19 -12.41 11.71
N VAL A 206 3.64 -12.09 12.87
CA VAL A 206 2.24 -12.41 13.22
C VAL A 206 1.27 -11.75 12.24
N ASN A 207 1.50 -10.50 11.87
CA ASN A 207 0.68 -9.78 10.89
C ASN A 207 0.74 -10.44 9.49
N TYR A 208 1.93 -10.86 9.04
CA TYR A 208 2.06 -11.60 7.78
C TYR A 208 1.35 -12.96 7.85
N ALA A 209 1.50 -13.70 8.96
CA ALA A 209 0.80 -14.96 9.16
C ALA A 209 -0.72 -14.78 9.14
N PHE A 210 -1.24 -13.73 9.77
CA PHE A 210 -2.66 -13.38 9.70
C PHE A 210 -3.12 -13.11 8.26
N ASN A 211 -2.40 -12.27 7.52
CA ASN A 211 -2.74 -11.98 6.14
C ASN A 211 -2.70 -13.24 5.25
N TRP A 212 -1.69 -14.08 5.42
CA TRP A 212 -1.61 -15.35 4.71
C TRP A 212 -2.87 -16.21 4.92
N LEU A 213 -3.32 -16.34 6.16
CA LEU A 213 -4.46 -17.20 6.51
C LEU A 213 -5.82 -16.60 6.18
N PHE A 214 -5.96 -15.27 6.25
CA PHE A 214 -7.27 -14.61 6.25
C PHE A 214 -7.50 -13.62 5.13
N ALA A 215 -6.50 -13.07 4.45
CA ALA A 215 -6.72 -12.01 3.47
C ALA A 215 -7.63 -12.43 2.30
N GLU A 216 -7.53 -13.67 1.81
CA GLU A 216 -8.45 -14.16 0.78
C GLU A 216 -9.90 -14.28 1.31
N LYS A 217 -10.08 -14.73 2.55
CA LYS A 217 -11.40 -14.83 3.20
C LYS A 217 -12.01 -13.44 3.43
N ILE A 218 -11.18 -12.46 3.77
CA ILE A 218 -11.59 -11.05 3.88
C ILE A 218 -12.02 -10.53 2.51
N GLY A 219 -11.27 -10.85 1.45
CA GLY A 219 -11.67 -10.52 0.08
C GLY A 219 -13.03 -11.14 -0.31
N GLN A 220 -13.27 -12.41 0.04
CA GLN A 220 -14.58 -13.06 -0.15
C GLN A 220 -15.69 -12.37 0.66
N LEU A 221 -15.39 -11.96 1.89
CA LEU A 221 -16.32 -11.21 2.73
C LEU A 221 -16.71 -9.89 2.05
N ILE A 222 -15.73 -9.13 1.55
CA ILE A 222 -15.99 -7.87 0.82
C ILE A 222 -16.92 -8.12 -0.37
N GLY A 223 -16.66 -9.18 -1.15
CA GLY A 223 -17.52 -9.56 -2.28
C GLY A 223 -18.96 -9.87 -1.88
N ARG A 224 -19.18 -10.43 -0.67
CA ARG A 224 -20.52 -10.80 -0.16
C ARG A 224 -21.27 -9.62 0.45
N ILE A 225 -20.60 -8.79 1.26
CA ILE A 225 -21.28 -7.71 2.00
C ILE A 225 -21.25 -6.36 1.27
N GLY A 226 -20.40 -6.23 0.24
CA GLY A 226 -20.15 -5.02 -0.53
C GLY A 226 -19.17 -4.06 0.12
N GLU A 227 -18.58 -3.17 -0.70
CA GLU A 227 -17.51 -2.26 -0.31
C GLU A 227 -17.90 -1.32 0.82
N ARG A 228 -19.10 -0.72 0.75
CA ARG A 228 -19.59 0.21 1.78
C ARG A 228 -19.60 -0.41 3.17
N ARG A 229 -20.15 -1.64 3.30
CA ARG A 229 -20.22 -2.33 4.61
C ARG A 229 -18.84 -2.78 5.10
N ALA A 230 -18.01 -3.27 4.19
CA ALA A 230 -16.65 -3.68 4.51
C ALA A 230 -15.82 -2.49 5.05
N LEU A 231 -15.87 -1.35 4.36
CA LEU A 231 -15.19 -0.13 4.80
C LEU A 231 -15.81 0.46 6.09
N THR A 232 -17.13 0.33 6.28
CA THR A 232 -17.76 0.71 7.55
C THR A 232 -17.22 -0.12 8.71
N LEU A 233 -17.07 -1.44 8.52
CA LEU A 233 -16.49 -2.35 9.52
C LEU A 233 -15.03 -1.96 9.82
N GLU A 234 -14.20 -1.77 8.79
CA GLU A 234 -12.82 -1.33 8.93
C GLU A 234 -12.72 -0.07 9.77
N TYR A 235 -13.43 0.99 9.36
CA TYR A 235 -13.26 2.30 9.98
C TYR A 235 -13.83 2.37 11.39
N THR A 236 -14.92 1.67 11.65
CA THR A 236 -15.46 1.54 13.01
C THR A 236 -14.45 0.83 13.92
N GLY A 237 -13.88 -0.29 13.48
CA GLY A 237 -12.86 -1.00 14.24
C GLY A 237 -11.62 -0.14 14.49
N LEU A 238 -11.13 0.56 13.45
CA LEU A 238 -9.95 1.43 13.58
C LEU A 238 -10.16 2.63 14.51
N ILE A 239 -11.38 3.21 14.58
CA ILE A 239 -11.68 4.25 15.58
C ILE A 239 -11.42 3.72 17.00
N PHE A 240 -11.96 2.53 17.32
CA PHE A 240 -11.74 1.93 18.65
C PHE A 240 -10.28 1.60 18.89
N VAL A 241 -9.57 1.05 17.90
CA VAL A 241 -8.14 0.72 18.01
C VAL A 241 -7.31 1.97 18.26
N PHE A 242 -7.50 3.05 17.50
CA PHE A 242 -6.72 4.28 17.67
C PHE A 242 -7.06 4.98 19.00
N VAL A 243 -8.33 4.99 19.43
CA VAL A 243 -8.68 5.50 20.77
C VAL A 243 -8.02 4.67 21.85
N ALA A 244 -8.02 3.34 21.73
CA ALA A 244 -7.36 2.44 22.67
C ALA A 244 -5.84 2.67 22.72
N TYR A 245 -5.17 2.91 21.60
CA TYR A 245 -3.75 3.29 21.59
C TYR A 245 -3.47 4.59 22.35
N GLY A 246 -4.37 5.56 22.26
CA GLY A 246 -4.25 6.81 23.02
C GLY A 246 -4.35 6.63 24.54
N LEU A 247 -4.97 5.52 24.99
CA LEU A 247 -5.23 5.23 26.39
C LEU A 247 -4.40 4.09 26.97
N VAL A 248 -3.67 3.34 26.11
CA VAL A 248 -2.99 2.12 26.52
C VAL A 248 -1.79 2.40 27.43
N GLU A 249 -1.75 1.71 28.58
CA GLU A 249 -0.63 1.73 29.53
C GLU A 249 0.04 0.35 29.71
N ASN A 250 -0.52 -0.68 29.09
CA ASN A 250 -0.03 -2.05 29.21
C ASN A 250 0.62 -2.50 27.90
N ALA A 251 1.86 -2.98 27.94
CA ALA A 251 2.65 -3.42 26.79
C ALA A 251 1.97 -4.57 26.03
N THR A 252 1.43 -5.56 26.72
CA THR A 252 0.73 -6.71 26.09
C THR A 252 -0.53 -6.25 25.36
N LEU A 253 -1.29 -5.34 25.95
CA LEU A 253 -2.48 -4.77 25.30
C LEU A 253 -2.08 -3.97 24.05
N ALA A 254 -0.98 -3.19 24.10
CA ALA A 254 -0.46 -2.47 22.95
C ALA A 254 -0.05 -3.43 21.82
N ALA A 255 0.59 -4.56 22.12
CA ALA A 255 0.90 -5.60 21.14
C ALA A 255 -0.37 -6.23 20.54
N CYS A 256 -1.38 -6.51 21.36
CA CYS A 256 -2.68 -6.98 20.86
C CYS A 256 -3.33 -5.95 19.91
N LEU A 257 -3.31 -4.67 20.26
CA LEU A 257 -3.82 -3.59 19.41
C LEU A 257 -3.06 -3.52 18.09
N TYR A 258 -1.73 -3.74 18.10
CA TYR A 258 -0.90 -3.76 16.90
C TYR A 258 -1.34 -4.85 15.91
N VAL A 259 -1.64 -6.02 16.40
CA VAL A 259 -2.14 -7.14 15.56
C VAL A 259 -3.57 -6.84 15.10
N ILE A 260 -4.46 -6.37 15.99
CA ILE A 260 -5.85 -6.07 15.66
C ILE A 260 -5.95 -4.96 14.60
N ASP A 261 -5.15 -3.91 14.70
CA ASP A 261 -5.09 -2.83 13.70
C ASP A 261 -4.78 -3.41 12.32
N HIS A 262 -3.75 -4.26 12.25
CA HIS A 262 -3.35 -4.88 10.99
C HIS A 262 -4.42 -5.82 10.40
N MET A 263 -5.25 -6.46 11.23
CA MET A 263 -6.36 -7.31 10.78
C MET A 263 -7.39 -6.53 9.94
N PHE A 264 -7.57 -5.24 10.20
CA PHE A 264 -8.47 -4.40 9.42
C PHE A 264 -7.91 -3.98 8.05
N PHE A 265 -6.58 -3.99 7.87
CA PHE A 265 -5.92 -3.51 6.63
C PHE A 265 -6.40 -4.19 5.36
N ALA A 266 -6.68 -5.49 5.40
CA ALA A 266 -7.14 -6.21 4.23
C ALA A 266 -8.53 -5.74 3.74
N LEU A 267 -9.34 -5.11 4.59
CA LEU A 267 -10.64 -4.54 4.22
C LEU A 267 -10.47 -3.31 3.29
N ALA A 268 -9.32 -2.64 3.30
CA ALA A 268 -8.99 -1.56 2.36
C ALA A 268 -8.99 -2.01 0.88
N ILE A 269 -9.01 -3.32 0.58
CA ILE A 269 -9.32 -3.86 -0.75
C ILE A 269 -10.62 -3.23 -1.27
N GLY A 270 -11.60 -2.97 -0.39
CA GLY A 270 -12.87 -2.32 -0.73
C GLY A 270 -12.73 -0.97 -1.42
N ILE A 271 -11.67 -0.19 -1.16
CA ILE A 271 -11.40 1.06 -1.87
C ILE A 271 -11.05 0.78 -3.35
N LYS A 272 -10.21 -0.24 -3.60
CA LYS A 272 -9.78 -0.60 -4.95
C LYS A 272 -10.92 -1.18 -5.78
N THR A 273 -11.73 -2.06 -5.18
CA THR A 273 -12.89 -2.67 -5.86
C THR A 273 -14.01 -1.68 -6.06
N TYR A 274 -14.22 -0.74 -5.14
CA TYR A 274 -15.11 0.41 -5.35
C TYR A 274 -14.67 1.21 -6.57
N PHE A 275 -13.38 1.58 -6.67
CA PHE A 275 -12.88 2.30 -7.83
C PHE A 275 -13.08 1.51 -9.13
N GLN A 276 -12.76 0.22 -9.15
CA GLN A 276 -12.95 -0.65 -10.33
C GLN A 276 -14.39 -0.64 -10.84
N LYS A 277 -15.37 -0.53 -9.94
CA LYS A 277 -16.80 -0.52 -10.29
C LYS A 277 -17.26 0.80 -10.91
N ILE A 278 -16.72 1.93 -10.42
CA ILE A 278 -17.16 3.27 -10.85
C ILE A 278 -16.32 3.86 -11.98
N ALA A 279 -15.09 3.38 -12.17
CA ALA A 279 -14.16 3.96 -13.11
C ALA A 279 -14.50 3.62 -14.56
N ASP A 280 -14.20 4.56 -15.44
CA ASP A 280 -14.10 4.28 -16.86
C ASP A 280 -12.91 3.32 -17.08
N PRO A 281 -13.09 2.21 -17.81
CA PRO A 281 -11.98 1.30 -18.11
C PRO A 281 -10.75 1.99 -18.70
N ALA A 282 -10.92 3.06 -19.48
CA ALA A 282 -9.83 3.83 -20.05
C ALA A 282 -9.04 4.69 -19.03
N ASP A 283 -9.60 4.93 -17.84
CA ASP A 283 -8.96 5.75 -16.81
C ASP A 283 -8.10 4.93 -15.83
N MET A 284 -8.10 3.60 -15.91
CA MET A 284 -7.52 2.71 -14.89
C MET A 284 -6.03 2.97 -14.66
N ALA A 285 -5.22 3.03 -15.72
CA ALA A 285 -3.77 3.22 -15.61
C ALA A 285 -3.41 4.59 -15.02
N SER A 286 -4.00 5.66 -15.56
CA SER A 286 -3.74 7.00 -15.08
C SER A 286 -4.20 7.18 -13.63
N SER A 287 -5.39 6.69 -13.30
CA SER A 287 -5.92 6.80 -11.93
C SER A 287 -5.17 5.93 -10.92
N ALA A 288 -4.59 4.81 -11.33
CA ALA A 288 -3.70 4.02 -10.47
C ALA A 288 -2.46 4.83 -10.08
N GLY A 289 -1.79 5.46 -11.04
CA GLY A 289 -0.65 6.35 -10.77
C GLY A 289 -1.02 7.53 -9.87
N VAL A 290 -2.13 8.22 -10.17
CA VAL A 290 -2.63 9.35 -9.35
C VAL A 290 -2.95 8.90 -7.93
N SER A 291 -3.63 7.77 -7.75
CA SER A 291 -3.99 7.27 -6.43
C SER A 291 -2.75 6.86 -5.62
N PHE A 292 -1.75 6.32 -6.29
CA PHE A 292 -0.47 5.99 -5.67
C PHE A 292 0.23 7.25 -5.16
N THR A 293 0.27 8.31 -5.97
CA THR A 293 0.77 9.63 -5.58
C THR A 293 0.01 10.21 -4.38
N ILE A 294 -1.33 10.16 -4.39
CA ILE A 294 -2.16 10.64 -3.27
C ILE A 294 -1.81 9.90 -1.97
N ASN A 295 -1.61 8.60 -2.05
CA ASN A 295 -1.20 7.80 -0.89
C ASN A 295 0.19 8.21 -0.38
N HIS A 296 1.14 8.55 -1.28
CA HIS A 296 2.49 8.98 -0.92
C HIS A 296 2.55 10.44 -0.43
N ILE A 297 1.63 11.31 -0.84
CA ILE A 297 1.47 12.63 -0.20
C ILE A 297 1.19 12.43 1.29
N ALA A 298 0.26 11.54 1.64
CA ALA A 298 -0.01 11.21 3.03
C ALA A 298 1.22 10.59 3.72
N ALA A 299 1.98 9.73 3.02
CA ALA A 299 3.16 9.08 3.57
C ALA A 299 4.31 10.04 3.92
N VAL A 300 4.42 11.16 3.20
CA VAL A 300 5.44 12.18 3.46
C VAL A 300 4.97 13.20 4.49
N VAL A 301 3.75 13.72 4.32
CA VAL A 301 3.24 14.84 5.12
C VAL A 301 2.83 14.41 6.54
N ILE A 302 2.14 13.28 6.67
CA ILE A 302 1.56 12.87 7.95
C ILE A 302 2.63 12.54 9.00
N PRO A 303 3.67 11.74 8.73
CA PRO A 303 4.72 11.49 9.73
C PRO A 303 5.47 12.75 10.13
N ALA A 304 5.76 13.66 9.19
CA ALA A 304 6.43 14.92 9.50
C ALA A 304 5.59 15.81 10.43
N ALA A 305 4.31 15.99 10.11
CA ALA A 305 3.40 16.80 10.92
C ALA A 305 3.12 16.18 12.30
N LEU A 306 2.82 14.90 12.35
CA LEU A 306 2.49 14.21 13.59
C LEU A 306 3.74 13.89 14.44
N GLY A 307 4.93 13.84 13.86
CA GLY A 307 6.19 13.75 14.60
C GLY A 307 6.39 14.94 15.54
N LEU A 308 5.97 16.15 15.13
CA LEU A 308 5.98 17.32 16.02
C LEU A 308 4.94 17.19 17.14
N VAL A 309 3.77 16.63 16.84
CA VAL A 309 2.71 16.37 17.85
C VAL A 309 3.16 15.29 18.85
N TRP A 310 3.92 14.29 18.37
CA TRP A 310 4.46 13.23 19.21
C TRP A 310 5.31 13.74 20.36
N LEU A 311 6.11 14.80 20.12
CA LEU A 311 6.94 15.43 21.15
C LEU A 311 6.13 16.01 22.31
N TRP A 312 4.85 16.31 22.08
CA TRP A 312 3.96 16.84 23.11
C TRP A 312 3.11 15.73 23.75
N SER A 313 2.57 14.83 22.93
CA SER A 313 1.70 13.75 23.41
C SER A 313 1.58 12.63 22.39
N HIS A 314 1.98 11.42 22.78
CA HIS A 314 1.77 10.20 22.02
C HIS A 314 0.28 9.94 21.76
N ALA A 315 -0.57 10.17 22.78
CA ALA A 315 -2.00 9.96 22.70
C ALA A 315 -2.67 10.82 21.62
N LEU A 316 -2.25 12.09 21.47
CA LEU A 316 -2.81 12.98 20.44
C LEU A 316 -2.57 12.44 19.04
N VAL A 317 -1.43 11.83 18.74
CA VAL A 317 -1.15 11.23 17.42
C VAL A 317 -2.18 10.15 17.10
N PHE A 318 -2.51 9.30 18.05
CA PHE A 318 -3.51 8.25 17.85
C PHE A 318 -4.94 8.82 17.78
N TYR A 319 -5.23 9.90 18.50
CA TYR A 319 -6.54 10.59 18.36
C TYR A 319 -6.69 11.25 16.99
N PHE A 320 -5.62 11.73 16.36
CA PHE A 320 -5.63 12.10 14.93
C PHE A 320 -5.93 10.89 14.04
N GLY A 321 -5.38 9.72 14.36
CA GLY A 321 -5.72 8.46 13.70
C GLY A 321 -7.21 8.14 13.80
N ALA A 322 -7.79 8.24 14.99
CA ALA A 322 -9.21 8.06 15.22
C ALA A 322 -10.06 9.09 14.46
N MET A 323 -9.62 10.34 14.39
CA MET A 323 -10.27 11.39 13.58
C MET A 323 -10.25 11.05 12.10
N PHE A 324 -9.11 10.65 11.53
CA PHE A 324 -9.04 10.21 10.13
C PHE A 324 -9.91 8.97 9.87
N ALA A 325 -10.00 8.04 10.81
CA ALA A 325 -10.89 6.89 10.70
C ALA A 325 -12.37 7.30 10.74
N LEU A 326 -12.74 8.27 11.58
CA LEU A 326 -14.09 8.84 11.64
C LEU A 326 -14.45 9.56 10.34
N LEU A 327 -13.55 10.38 9.80
CA LEU A 327 -13.75 11.05 8.50
C LEU A 327 -13.91 10.01 7.38
N SER A 328 -13.14 8.91 7.41
CA SER A 328 -13.27 7.80 6.46
C SER A 328 -14.59 7.07 6.62
N LEU A 329 -15.07 6.88 7.87
CA LEU A 329 -16.37 6.28 8.14
C LEU A 329 -17.50 7.12 7.54
N ILE A 330 -17.49 8.43 7.76
CA ILE A 330 -18.46 9.38 7.19
C ILE A 330 -18.39 9.33 5.66
N ALA A 331 -17.20 9.44 5.09
CA ALA A 331 -17.01 9.37 3.64
C ALA A 331 -17.50 8.04 3.04
N SER A 332 -17.26 6.91 3.71
CA SER A 332 -17.70 5.59 3.23
C SER A 332 -19.22 5.46 3.15
N GLN A 333 -19.98 6.24 3.95
CA GLN A 333 -21.46 6.24 3.85
C GLN A 333 -21.96 6.87 2.56
N LEU A 334 -21.12 7.64 1.87
CA LEU A 334 -21.44 8.20 0.55
C LEU A 334 -21.29 7.18 -0.59
N ILE A 335 -20.66 6.04 -0.35
CA ILE A 335 -20.57 4.95 -1.32
C ILE A 335 -21.99 4.35 -1.51
N PRO A 336 -22.48 4.24 -2.75
CA PRO A 336 -23.74 3.55 -3.04
C PRO A 336 -23.69 2.08 -2.61
N ARG A 337 -24.84 1.45 -2.39
CA ARG A 337 -24.92 -0.01 -2.14
C ARG A 337 -24.38 -0.80 -3.33
N ASP A 338 -24.72 -0.34 -4.53
CA ASP A 338 -24.30 -0.90 -5.81
C ASP A 338 -23.58 0.19 -6.61
N PRO A 339 -22.27 0.42 -6.36
CA PRO A 339 -21.53 1.43 -7.07
C PRO A 339 -21.29 1.04 -8.52
N MET A 340 -21.52 1.97 -9.43
CA MET A 340 -21.29 1.78 -10.86
C MET A 340 -20.95 3.12 -11.53
N GLN A 341 -20.49 3.05 -12.76
CA GLN A 341 -20.25 4.24 -13.57
C GLN A 341 -21.55 5.05 -13.72
N GLY A 342 -21.49 6.36 -13.44
CA GLY A 342 -22.67 7.23 -13.37
C GLY A 342 -23.38 7.26 -12.01
N LYS A 343 -23.02 6.34 -11.09
CA LYS A 343 -23.54 6.26 -9.72
C LYS A 343 -22.36 6.06 -8.76
N GLU A 344 -21.45 7.01 -8.82
CA GLU A 344 -20.21 6.97 -8.03
C GLU A 344 -20.47 7.26 -6.55
N THR A 345 -21.43 8.13 -6.25
CA THR A 345 -21.79 8.51 -4.87
C THR A 345 -23.31 8.56 -4.69
N ASN A 346 -23.79 8.43 -3.47
CA ASN A 346 -25.20 8.66 -3.14
C ASN A 346 -25.67 10.11 -3.43
N LEU A 347 -24.72 11.06 -3.50
CA LEU A 347 -25.03 12.46 -3.84
C LEU A 347 -25.29 12.63 -5.35
N THR A 348 -24.64 11.84 -6.20
CA THR A 348 -24.84 11.89 -7.66
C THR A 348 -26.26 11.42 -8.03
N SER A 349 -26.81 10.43 -7.32
CA SER A 349 -28.17 9.93 -7.57
C SER A 349 -29.29 10.91 -7.17
N ALA A 350 -29.02 11.80 -6.21
CA ALA A 350 -29.99 12.83 -5.79
C ALA A 350 -30.15 13.95 -6.82
N ASN A 351 -29.03 14.32 -7.49
CA ASN A 351 -29.07 15.36 -8.52
C ASN A 351 -29.70 14.94 -9.85
N SER A 352 -29.70 13.62 -10.16
CA SER A 352 -30.35 13.13 -11.38
C SER A 352 -31.88 13.06 -11.28
N LEU A 353 -32.43 13.04 -10.07
CA LEU A 353 -33.88 13.07 -9.81
C LEU A 353 -34.44 14.50 -9.77
N GLY A 354 -33.59 15.53 -9.68
CA GLY A 354 -34.02 16.93 -9.62
C GLY A 354 -34.14 17.67 -10.97
N TYR A 355 -33.77 17.02 -12.09
CA TYR A 355 -33.85 17.61 -13.43
C TYR A 355 -35.03 17.12 -14.27
N HIS A 356 -35.97 16.35 -13.70
CA HIS A 356 -37.21 15.89 -14.34
C HIS A 356 -38.45 16.29 -13.56
N ALA A 357 -38.43 17.42 -12.86
CA ALA A 357 -39.61 18.01 -12.25
C ALA A 357 -39.81 19.43 -12.81
#